data_feb2197c47da3101654049cbc248437f
#
_entry.id   feb2197c47da3101654049cbc248437f
#
_cell.length_a   1.000
_cell.length_b   1.000
_cell.length_c   1.000
_cell.angle_alpha   90.00
_cell.angle_beta   90.00
_cell.angle_gamma   90.00
#
_symmetry.space_group_name_H-M   'P 1'
#
loop_
_entity.id
_entity.type
_entity.pdbx_description
1 polymer ?
#
loop_
_entity_poly.entity_id
_entity_poly.type
_entity_poly.pdbx_seq_one_letter_code
_entity_poly.pdbx_strand_id
1 'polypeptide(L)'
;MRKFLSLLLALVMVLCCIPAVAETADGVYEGTGAGLNGQIKVSVTVSGGKITEVKVLEHSETAGISDPAIEKIPAAIVEAQSADVDIVSGATFTSKGIIDAVKNALNPDAAEEAGMPFEQPDILVIGAGMAGLATAARAAELGLNVLVVDQAATYGGSANVAGGTLLGTCTRMQKEAGIEDDPDLCFADFVRLGGAGTFNEEIAREFAEISGEAVDWLDDLGTDFGDRVPYFGVYQPLNVARNYSGKGGARAFVVSLYAELEKYFSTNAYMMLNTYVTGLVTNDEGAVIGAKARLADGTETTLLAPATVVCTGGYGGNEELLNKYNFENVLSTSKSDTSFPTMKKWYRAFASQYTY
;
A
#
# COMPACT_ATOMS: atom_id res chain seq x y z
N MET A 1 36.35 -24.29 -47.58
CA MET A 1 35.55 -25.26 -46.81
C MET A 1 35.71 -25.19 -45.30
N ARG A 2 36.92 -25.12 -44.72
CA ARG A 2 37.08 -25.04 -43.24
C ARG A 2 36.46 -23.82 -42.56
N LYS A 3 36.42 -22.64 -43.19
CA LYS A 3 35.78 -21.44 -42.62
C LYS A 3 34.24 -21.44 -42.64
N PHE A 4 33.65 -22.15 -43.60
CA PHE A 4 32.18 -22.32 -43.66
C PHE A 4 31.69 -23.34 -42.64
N LEU A 5 32.48 -24.37 -42.32
CA LEU A 5 32.11 -25.38 -41.33
C LEU A 5 32.17 -24.81 -39.90
N SER A 6 33.12 -23.91 -39.62
CA SER A 6 33.21 -23.23 -38.32
C SER A 6 32.06 -22.22 -38.07
N LEU A 7 31.59 -21.57 -39.15
CA LEU A 7 30.46 -20.64 -39.04
C LEU A 7 29.12 -21.38 -38.81
N LEU A 8 28.95 -22.56 -39.46
CA LEU A 8 27.78 -23.42 -39.29
C LEU A 8 27.74 -24.02 -37.86
N LEU A 9 28.90 -24.41 -37.30
CA LEU A 9 29.02 -24.96 -35.96
C LEU A 9 28.75 -23.89 -34.90
N ALA A 10 29.17 -22.62 -35.11
CA ALA A 10 28.88 -21.50 -34.22
C ALA A 10 27.39 -21.12 -34.27
N LEU A 11 26.75 -21.20 -35.44
CA LEU A 11 25.32 -20.91 -35.56
C LEU A 11 24.44 -21.98 -34.88
N VAL A 12 24.87 -23.26 -34.91
CA VAL A 12 24.19 -24.37 -34.23
C VAL A 12 24.37 -24.26 -32.69
N MET A 13 25.52 -23.78 -32.19
CA MET A 13 25.72 -23.57 -30.76
C MET A 13 24.93 -22.36 -30.21
N VAL A 14 24.66 -21.33 -30.98
CA VAL A 14 23.83 -20.19 -30.56
C VAL A 14 22.35 -20.58 -30.52
N LEU A 15 21.90 -21.57 -31.28
CA LEU A 15 20.52 -22.07 -31.26
C LEU A 15 20.22 -23.03 -30.08
N CYS A 16 21.26 -23.53 -29.39
CA CYS A 16 21.09 -24.45 -28.24
C CYS A 16 21.13 -23.75 -26.86
N CYS A 17 21.22 -22.43 -26.81
CA CYS A 17 21.17 -21.63 -25.55
C CYS A 17 19.91 -20.79 -25.46
N ILE A 18 18.77 -21.27 -25.96
CA ILE A 18 17.47 -20.80 -25.48
C ILE A 18 17.27 -21.52 -24.14
N PRO A 19 17.20 -20.85 -23.00
CA PRO A 19 16.79 -21.52 -21.78
C PRO A 19 15.42 -22.15 -22.08
N ALA A 20 15.32 -23.46 -21.91
CA ALA A 20 14.03 -24.12 -21.94
C ALA A 20 13.23 -23.53 -20.81
N VAL A 21 12.27 -22.66 -21.10
CA VAL A 21 11.20 -22.33 -20.17
C VAL A 21 10.59 -23.69 -19.81
N ALA A 22 10.65 -24.05 -18.54
CA ALA A 22 10.04 -25.30 -18.10
C ALA A 22 8.57 -25.20 -18.48
N GLU A 23 8.15 -26.05 -19.46
CA GLU A 23 6.75 -26.11 -19.85
C GLU A 23 5.96 -26.55 -18.63
N THR A 24 5.05 -25.72 -18.17
CA THR A 24 4.13 -26.08 -17.10
C THR A 24 3.35 -27.32 -17.56
N ALA A 25 3.37 -28.38 -16.78
CA ALA A 25 2.69 -29.61 -17.13
C ALA A 25 1.18 -29.40 -17.36
N ASP A 26 0.55 -30.27 -18.11
CA ASP A 26 -0.90 -30.24 -18.29
C ASP A 26 -1.59 -30.47 -16.94
N GLY A 27 -2.55 -29.60 -16.60
CA GLY A 27 -3.24 -29.65 -15.30
C GLY A 27 -4.11 -28.43 -15.03
N VAL A 28 -4.74 -28.44 -13.87
CA VAL A 28 -5.47 -27.29 -13.31
C VAL A 28 -4.73 -26.86 -12.08
N TYR A 29 -4.35 -25.59 -12.04
CA TYR A 29 -3.55 -24.99 -10.99
C TYR A 29 -4.36 -23.89 -10.31
N GLU A 30 -4.34 -23.83 -9.00
CA GLU A 30 -4.97 -22.74 -8.24
C GLU A 30 -3.90 -21.83 -7.67
N GLY A 31 -4.19 -20.52 -7.65
CA GLY A 31 -3.33 -19.53 -7.05
C GLY A 31 -4.12 -18.36 -6.48
N THR A 32 -3.46 -17.61 -5.62
CA THR A 32 -4.04 -16.43 -4.97
C THR A 32 -3.18 -15.20 -5.19
N GLY A 33 -3.83 -14.04 -5.28
CA GLY A 33 -3.17 -12.75 -5.36
C GLY A 33 -3.94 -11.69 -4.58
N ALA A 34 -3.28 -10.63 -4.18
CA ALA A 34 -3.87 -9.57 -3.38
C ALA A 34 -4.69 -8.62 -4.27
N GLY A 35 -6.01 -8.59 -4.10
CA GLY A 35 -6.90 -7.58 -4.66
C GLY A 35 -7.04 -6.35 -3.76
N LEU A 36 -8.03 -5.51 -4.04
CA LEU A 36 -8.31 -4.33 -3.22
C LEU A 36 -8.98 -4.68 -1.89
N ASN A 37 -10.00 -5.52 -1.94
CA ASN A 37 -10.86 -5.84 -0.77
C ASN A 37 -10.56 -7.22 -0.17
N GLY A 38 -9.47 -7.86 -0.59
CA GLY A 38 -9.08 -9.18 -0.11
C GLY A 38 -8.34 -9.98 -1.16
N GLN A 39 -8.13 -11.26 -0.87
CA GLN A 39 -7.51 -12.16 -1.83
C GLN A 39 -8.44 -12.45 -3.00
N ILE A 40 -7.84 -12.56 -4.18
CA ILE A 40 -8.48 -13.06 -5.39
C ILE A 40 -7.93 -14.46 -5.64
N LYS A 41 -8.81 -15.45 -5.73
CA LYS A 41 -8.44 -16.82 -6.05
C LYS A 41 -8.75 -17.13 -7.52
N VAL A 42 -7.81 -17.71 -8.21
CA VAL A 42 -7.99 -18.13 -9.63
C VAL A 42 -7.72 -19.60 -9.81
N SER A 43 -8.29 -20.18 -10.89
CA SER A 43 -7.82 -21.44 -11.47
C SER A 43 -7.27 -21.19 -12.87
N VAL A 44 -6.16 -21.85 -13.18
CA VAL A 44 -5.48 -21.81 -14.48
C VAL A 44 -5.44 -23.22 -15.04
N THR A 45 -6.01 -23.44 -16.21
CA THR A 45 -5.95 -24.72 -16.92
C THR A 45 -4.86 -24.67 -17.98
N VAL A 46 -3.91 -25.58 -17.89
CA VAL A 46 -2.86 -25.79 -18.89
C VAL A 46 -3.12 -27.08 -19.62
N SER A 47 -3.09 -27.05 -20.94
CA SER A 47 -3.22 -28.25 -21.80
C SER A 47 -2.37 -28.10 -23.06
N GLY A 48 -1.56 -29.14 -23.37
CA GLY A 48 -0.59 -29.10 -24.45
C GLY A 48 0.46 -28.02 -24.30
N GLY A 49 0.88 -27.73 -23.06
CA GLY A 49 1.84 -26.68 -22.73
C GLY A 49 1.30 -25.24 -22.92
N LYS A 50 -0.01 -25.07 -23.03
CA LYS A 50 -0.66 -23.75 -23.21
C LYS A 50 -1.70 -23.47 -22.15
N ILE A 51 -1.80 -22.20 -21.76
CA ILE A 51 -2.89 -21.73 -20.92
C ILE A 51 -4.17 -21.73 -21.75
N THR A 52 -5.11 -22.61 -21.42
CA THR A 52 -6.37 -22.77 -22.16
C THR A 52 -7.54 -22.07 -21.48
N GLU A 53 -7.46 -21.86 -20.17
CA GLU A 53 -8.48 -21.18 -19.39
C GLU A 53 -7.88 -20.53 -18.14
N VAL A 54 -8.38 -19.35 -17.79
CA VAL A 54 -8.17 -18.68 -16.49
C VAL A 54 -9.54 -18.30 -15.96
N LYS A 55 -9.84 -18.70 -14.73
CA LYS A 55 -11.10 -18.37 -14.05
C LYS A 55 -10.82 -17.72 -12.70
N VAL A 56 -11.51 -16.63 -12.39
CA VAL A 56 -11.60 -16.09 -11.03
C VAL A 56 -12.64 -16.93 -10.27
N LEU A 57 -12.20 -17.60 -9.20
CA LEU A 57 -13.03 -18.48 -8.37
C LEU A 57 -13.70 -17.74 -7.22
N GLU A 58 -12.90 -16.91 -6.53
CA GLU A 58 -13.34 -16.18 -5.34
C GLU A 58 -12.71 -14.78 -5.34
N HIS A 59 -13.49 -13.79 -4.93
CA HIS A 59 -13.02 -12.42 -4.68
C HIS A 59 -14.01 -11.66 -3.79
N SER A 60 -13.52 -10.61 -3.11
CA SER A 60 -14.34 -9.65 -2.34
C SER A 60 -14.35 -8.26 -2.96
N GLU A 61 -13.98 -8.16 -4.24
CA GLU A 61 -13.84 -6.91 -4.96
C GLU A 61 -15.18 -6.18 -5.17
N THR A 62 -15.12 -4.87 -5.39
CA THR A 62 -16.33 -4.03 -5.53
C THR A 62 -16.98 -4.22 -6.89
N ALA A 63 -18.20 -4.73 -6.91
CA ALA A 63 -19.01 -4.87 -8.12
C ALA A 63 -19.16 -3.54 -8.88
N GLY A 64 -19.12 -3.59 -10.20
CA GLY A 64 -19.19 -2.42 -11.08
C GLY A 64 -17.84 -1.72 -11.29
N ILE A 65 -16.90 -1.84 -10.36
CA ILE A 65 -15.52 -1.30 -10.49
C ILE A 65 -14.56 -2.39 -10.95
N SER A 66 -14.64 -3.55 -10.33
CA SER A 66 -13.76 -4.70 -10.60
C SER A 66 -14.19 -5.53 -11.80
N ASP A 67 -15.48 -5.52 -12.15
CA ASP A 67 -16.05 -6.38 -13.20
C ASP A 67 -15.27 -6.33 -14.52
N PRO A 68 -14.83 -5.14 -15.02
CA PRO A 68 -14.03 -5.08 -16.24
C PRO A 68 -12.69 -5.81 -16.15
N ALA A 69 -12.05 -5.86 -14.96
CA ALA A 69 -10.79 -6.57 -14.78
C ALA A 69 -11.05 -8.08 -14.68
N ILE A 70 -12.09 -8.48 -13.93
CA ILE A 70 -12.47 -9.89 -13.77
C ILE A 70 -12.80 -10.54 -15.12
N GLU A 71 -13.38 -9.78 -16.05
CA GLU A 71 -13.71 -10.26 -17.39
C GLU A 71 -12.49 -10.24 -18.34
N LYS A 72 -11.75 -9.12 -18.36
CA LYS A 72 -10.73 -8.87 -19.40
C LYS A 72 -9.37 -9.49 -19.11
N ILE A 73 -8.91 -9.46 -17.85
CA ILE A 73 -7.56 -9.94 -17.51
C ILE A 73 -7.41 -11.43 -17.76
N PRO A 74 -8.36 -12.33 -17.35
CA PRO A 74 -8.28 -13.74 -17.69
C PRO A 74 -8.23 -13.99 -19.19
N ALA A 75 -9.03 -13.28 -19.98
CA ALA A 75 -9.04 -13.42 -21.43
C ALA A 75 -7.72 -12.97 -22.07
N ALA A 76 -7.17 -11.84 -21.62
CA ALA A 76 -5.89 -11.32 -22.10
C ALA A 76 -4.72 -12.28 -21.80
N ILE A 77 -4.71 -12.91 -20.62
CA ILE A 77 -3.68 -13.89 -20.23
C ILE A 77 -3.73 -15.13 -21.14
N VAL A 78 -4.93 -15.64 -21.45
CA VAL A 78 -5.10 -16.78 -22.36
C VAL A 78 -4.67 -16.39 -23.78
N GLU A 79 -4.98 -15.20 -24.27
CA GLU A 79 -4.58 -14.71 -25.59
C GLU A 79 -3.06 -14.50 -25.67
N ALA A 80 -2.47 -13.85 -24.67
CA ALA A 80 -1.04 -13.57 -24.64
C ALA A 80 -0.18 -14.81 -24.30
N GLN A 81 -0.77 -15.88 -23.77
CA GLN A 81 -0.05 -17.03 -23.20
C GLN A 81 0.99 -16.61 -22.14
N SER A 82 0.67 -15.56 -21.38
CA SER A 82 1.54 -14.92 -20.38
C SER A 82 0.69 -14.19 -19.35
N ALA A 83 1.16 -14.18 -18.11
CA ALA A 83 0.59 -13.32 -17.07
C ALA A 83 1.07 -11.85 -17.18
N ASP A 84 2.00 -11.53 -18.07
CA ASP A 84 2.42 -10.16 -18.36
C ASP A 84 1.46 -9.51 -19.37
N VAL A 85 0.36 -8.99 -18.85
CA VAL A 85 -0.69 -8.31 -19.61
C VAL A 85 -0.98 -6.93 -19.02
N ASP A 86 -1.54 -6.04 -19.84
CA ASP A 86 -1.90 -4.69 -19.41
C ASP A 86 -3.03 -4.72 -18.38
N ILE A 87 -2.94 -3.82 -17.40
CA ILE A 87 -3.98 -3.64 -16.38
C ILE A 87 -5.18 -2.88 -16.95
N VAL A 88 -6.37 -3.14 -16.42
CA VAL A 88 -7.60 -2.42 -16.76
C VAL A 88 -7.64 -1.11 -15.99
N SER A 89 -7.72 0.02 -16.70
CA SER A 89 -7.84 1.35 -16.09
C SER A 89 -9.06 1.42 -15.17
N GLY A 90 -8.87 1.96 -13.98
CA GLY A 90 -9.90 2.04 -12.94
C GLY A 90 -10.07 0.77 -12.07
N ALA A 91 -9.48 -0.36 -12.49
CA ALA A 91 -9.50 -1.63 -11.74
C ALA A 91 -8.09 -2.20 -11.53
N THR A 92 -7.12 -1.32 -11.25
CA THR A 92 -5.69 -1.65 -11.15
C THR A 92 -5.41 -2.77 -10.15
N PHE A 93 -5.95 -2.67 -8.93
CA PHE A 93 -5.70 -3.67 -7.88
C PHE A 93 -6.30 -5.03 -8.23
N THR A 94 -7.52 -5.05 -8.75
CA THR A 94 -8.15 -6.30 -9.20
C THR A 94 -7.36 -6.92 -10.36
N SER A 95 -6.90 -6.09 -11.32
CA SER A 95 -6.07 -6.55 -12.42
C SER A 95 -4.77 -7.19 -11.93
N LYS A 96 -4.03 -6.49 -11.06
CA LYS A 96 -2.79 -7.00 -10.46
C LYS A 96 -3.05 -8.26 -9.64
N GLY A 97 -4.07 -8.26 -8.80
CA GLY A 97 -4.43 -9.42 -7.99
C GLY A 97 -4.72 -10.67 -8.83
N ILE A 98 -5.39 -10.53 -9.98
CA ILE A 98 -5.60 -11.66 -10.92
C ILE A 98 -4.28 -12.09 -11.56
N ILE A 99 -3.45 -11.15 -12.02
CA ILE A 99 -2.15 -11.41 -12.63
C ILE A 99 -1.24 -12.17 -11.65
N ASP A 100 -1.14 -11.70 -10.43
CA ASP A 100 -0.32 -12.32 -9.37
C ASP A 100 -0.85 -13.68 -8.97
N ALA A 101 -2.17 -13.85 -8.89
CA ALA A 101 -2.80 -15.14 -8.65
C ALA A 101 -2.46 -16.17 -9.75
N VAL A 102 -2.43 -15.74 -11.02
CA VAL A 102 -2.03 -16.61 -12.15
C VAL A 102 -0.54 -16.94 -12.10
N LYS A 103 0.33 -15.96 -11.79
CA LYS A 103 1.77 -16.21 -11.60
C LYS A 103 2.01 -17.23 -10.48
N ASN A 104 1.32 -17.05 -9.35
CA ASN A 104 1.38 -17.98 -8.22
C ASN A 104 0.85 -19.38 -8.58
N ALA A 105 -0.25 -19.49 -9.33
CA ALA A 105 -0.79 -20.77 -9.79
C ALA A 105 0.18 -21.54 -10.70
N LEU A 106 0.84 -20.84 -11.63
CA LEU A 106 1.75 -21.45 -12.61
C LEU A 106 3.14 -21.74 -12.05
N ASN A 107 3.56 -21.03 -11.02
CA ASN A 107 4.85 -21.20 -10.36
C ASN A 107 4.73 -20.92 -8.85
N PRO A 108 4.10 -21.81 -8.08
CA PRO A 108 3.91 -21.63 -6.63
C PRO A 108 5.26 -21.53 -5.89
N ASP A 109 6.27 -22.23 -6.36
CA ASP A 109 7.60 -22.23 -5.75
C ASP A 109 8.34 -20.90 -5.97
N ALA A 110 8.06 -20.19 -7.07
CA ALA A 110 8.68 -18.88 -7.30
C ALA A 110 8.19 -17.79 -6.32
N ALA A 111 7.00 -17.96 -5.77
CA ALA A 111 6.50 -17.08 -4.71
C ALA A 111 7.18 -17.37 -3.36
N GLU A 112 7.61 -18.63 -3.13
CA GLU A 112 8.39 -19.02 -1.96
C GLU A 112 9.90 -18.81 -2.17
N GLU A 113 10.41 -18.92 -3.43
CA GLU A 113 11.82 -18.67 -3.75
C GLU A 113 12.18 -17.19 -3.87
N ALA A 114 11.23 -16.31 -4.12
CA ALA A 114 11.45 -14.85 -4.06
C ALA A 114 11.46 -14.38 -2.60
N GLY A 115 12.43 -14.85 -1.82
CA GLY A 115 12.77 -14.32 -0.51
C GLY A 115 13.10 -12.82 -0.58
N MET A 116 13.36 -12.20 0.56
CA MET A 116 13.82 -10.81 0.59
C MET A 116 15.02 -10.65 -0.34
N PRO A 117 15.07 -9.61 -1.18
CA PRO A 117 16.18 -9.36 -2.09
C PRO A 117 17.48 -8.93 -1.38
N PHE A 118 17.49 -8.94 -0.04
CA PHE A 118 18.58 -8.55 0.84
C PHE A 118 18.64 -9.47 2.07
N GLU A 119 19.80 -9.59 2.69
CA GLU A 119 20.01 -10.45 3.87
C GLU A 119 19.36 -9.86 5.14
N GLN A 120 19.43 -8.53 5.29
CA GLN A 120 18.86 -7.83 6.44
C GLN A 120 18.28 -6.48 5.99
N PRO A 121 17.10 -6.09 6.49
CA PRO A 121 16.57 -4.76 6.26
C PRO A 121 17.34 -3.70 7.07
N ASP A 122 17.52 -2.50 6.49
CA ASP A 122 17.96 -1.32 7.20
C ASP A 122 16.82 -0.73 8.03
N ILE A 123 15.58 -0.90 7.54
CA ILE A 123 14.38 -0.38 8.16
C ILE A 123 13.24 -1.39 8.11
N LEU A 124 12.61 -1.62 9.27
CA LEU A 124 11.35 -2.36 9.41
C LEU A 124 10.20 -1.37 9.53
N VAL A 125 9.24 -1.46 8.60
CA VAL A 125 8.01 -0.67 8.61
C VAL A 125 6.84 -1.56 9.03
N ILE A 126 6.22 -1.26 10.17
CA ILE A 126 5.10 -2.02 10.72
C ILE A 126 3.79 -1.33 10.33
N GLY A 127 3.06 -1.92 9.40
CA GLY A 127 1.83 -1.41 8.82
C GLY A 127 2.02 -0.93 7.37
N ALA A 128 1.25 -1.50 6.44
CA ALA A 128 1.21 -1.15 5.01
C ALA A 128 0.05 -0.20 4.66
N GLY A 129 -0.40 0.62 5.62
CA GLY A 129 -1.30 1.74 5.40
C GLY A 129 -0.59 2.90 4.70
N MET A 130 -1.28 4.03 4.50
CA MET A 130 -0.73 5.19 3.80
C MET A 130 0.61 5.67 4.38
N ALA A 131 0.73 5.77 5.71
CA ALA A 131 1.96 6.19 6.37
C ALA A 131 3.11 5.19 6.15
N GLY A 132 2.81 3.87 6.24
CA GLY A 132 3.83 2.84 5.99
C GLY A 132 4.27 2.77 4.55
N LEU A 133 3.35 2.89 3.59
CA LEU A 133 3.69 2.94 2.17
C LEU A 133 4.55 4.17 1.84
N ALA A 134 4.21 5.35 2.38
CA ALA A 134 5.00 6.56 2.18
C ALA A 134 6.41 6.42 2.77
N THR A 135 6.51 5.89 4.01
CA THR A 135 7.81 5.60 4.64
C THR A 135 8.63 4.64 3.81
N ALA A 136 8.02 3.53 3.38
CA ALA A 136 8.71 2.48 2.64
C ALA A 136 9.15 2.95 1.25
N ALA A 137 8.28 3.63 0.50
CA ALA A 137 8.61 4.18 -0.81
C ALA A 137 9.79 5.16 -0.71
N ARG A 138 9.71 6.09 0.26
CA ARG A 138 10.78 7.07 0.44
C ARG A 138 12.10 6.45 0.90
N ALA A 139 12.07 5.48 1.79
CA ALA A 139 13.27 4.77 2.23
C ALA A 139 13.90 3.97 1.08
N ALA A 140 13.08 3.30 0.26
CA ALA A 140 13.56 2.57 -0.91
C ALA A 140 14.15 3.48 -1.99
N GLU A 141 13.55 4.65 -2.27
CA GLU A 141 14.12 5.69 -3.14
C GLU A 141 15.52 6.14 -2.66
N LEU A 142 15.71 6.20 -1.34
CA LEU A 142 17.00 6.56 -0.74
C LEU A 142 18.01 5.41 -0.72
N GLY A 143 17.66 4.24 -1.27
CA GLY A 143 18.53 3.08 -1.40
C GLY A 143 18.64 2.22 -0.15
N LEU A 144 17.75 2.41 0.85
CA LEU A 144 17.69 1.56 2.05
C LEU A 144 16.98 0.24 1.74
N ASN A 145 17.41 -0.85 2.38
CA ASN A 145 16.72 -2.12 2.39
C ASN A 145 15.49 -2.03 3.30
N VAL A 146 14.29 -2.15 2.75
CA VAL A 146 13.03 -1.90 3.45
C VAL A 146 12.22 -3.17 3.56
N LEU A 147 11.91 -3.58 4.79
CA LEU A 147 10.92 -4.63 5.06
C LEU A 147 9.63 -3.99 5.57
N VAL A 148 8.54 -4.18 4.83
CA VAL A 148 7.19 -3.78 5.25
C VAL A 148 6.42 -5.00 5.73
N VAL A 149 5.74 -4.91 6.87
CA VAL A 149 4.87 -5.98 7.37
C VAL A 149 3.49 -5.44 7.69
N ASP A 150 2.45 -6.19 7.33
CA ASP A 150 1.07 -5.88 7.70
C ASP A 150 0.27 -7.14 8.03
N GLN A 151 -0.63 -7.04 9.01
CA GLN A 151 -1.52 -8.14 9.39
C GLN A 151 -2.60 -8.44 8.34
N ALA A 152 -2.96 -7.45 7.53
CA ALA A 152 -3.97 -7.60 6.49
C ALA A 152 -3.43 -8.38 5.29
N ALA A 153 -4.34 -8.99 4.54
CA ALA A 153 -4.02 -9.64 3.27
C ALA A 153 -3.78 -8.65 2.11
N THR A 154 -4.03 -7.35 2.35
CA THR A 154 -3.85 -6.28 1.37
C THR A 154 -3.21 -5.05 2.02
N TYR A 155 -2.62 -4.19 1.20
CA TYR A 155 -2.06 -2.92 1.62
C TYR A 155 -3.06 -1.76 1.51
N GLY A 156 -2.68 -0.58 2.04
CA GLY A 156 -3.44 0.67 1.98
C GLY A 156 -4.25 0.98 3.22
N GLY A 157 -4.62 -0.05 4.01
CA GLY A 157 -5.32 0.13 5.29
C GLY A 157 -6.58 1.00 5.17
N SER A 158 -6.85 1.83 6.16
CA SER A 158 -8.03 2.72 6.19
C SER A 158 -8.08 3.73 5.04
N ALA A 159 -6.95 4.05 4.41
CA ALA A 159 -6.92 4.97 3.26
C ALA A 159 -7.64 4.42 2.03
N ASN A 160 -7.76 3.10 1.88
CA ASN A 160 -8.52 2.50 0.78
C ASN A 160 -10.01 2.89 0.76
N VAL A 161 -10.57 3.29 1.91
CA VAL A 161 -11.99 3.59 2.08
C VAL A 161 -12.24 5.03 2.58
N ALA A 162 -11.18 5.79 2.84
CA ALA A 162 -11.28 7.17 3.29
C ALA A 162 -11.61 8.13 2.15
N GLY A 163 -12.32 9.22 2.47
CA GLY A 163 -12.63 10.29 1.50
C GLY A 163 -11.41 11.02 0.95
N GLY A 164 -10.29 10.98 1.68
CA GLY A 164 -8.97 11.40 1.21
C GLY A 164 -8.80 12.90 1.02
N THR A 165 -8.53 13.58 2.11
CA THR A 165 -8.07 14.97 2.08
C THR A 165 -6.68 15.03 2.70
N LEU A 166 -5.74 15.62 1.97
CA LEU A 166 -4.43 16.01 2.47
C LEU A 166 -4.40 17.52 2.70
N LEU A 167 -3.57 17.96 3.62
CA LEU A 167 -3.25 19.37 3.82
C LEU A 167 -1.78 19.59 3.44
N GLY A 168 -1.52 20.61 2.65
CA GLY A 168 -0.16 20.99 2.25
C GLY A 168 0.00 22.51 2.17
N THR A 169 1.07 23.01 2.76
CA THR A 169 1.42 24.44 2.84
C THR A 169 2.49 24.77 1.79
N CYS A 170 2.35 25.89 1.09
CA CYS A 170 3.34 26.37 0.12
C CYS A 170 3.59 25.43 -1.07
N THR A 171 2.60 24.65 -1.49
CA THR A 171 2.72 23.68 -2.57
C THR A 171 2.89 24.33 -3.95
N ARG A 172 3.36 23.56 -4.93
CA ARG A 172 3.37 23.95 -6.34
C ARG A 172 1.97 24.28 -6.84
N MET A 173 0.97 23.47 -6.47
CA MET A 173 -0.44 23.69 -6.86
C MET A 173 -1.00 24.98 -6.30
N GLN A 174 -0.63 25.42 -5.08
CA GLN A 174 -0.99 26.76 -4.59
C GLN A 174 -0.38 27.86 -5.45
N LYS A 175 0.91 27.76 -5.78
CA LYS A 175 1.59 28.73 -6.65
C LYS A 175 0.95 28.80 -8.04
N GLU A 176 0.61 27.66 -8.64
CA GLU A 176 -0.10 27.56 -9.93
C GLU A 176 -1.48 28.25 -9.87
N ALA A 177 -2.18 28.12 -8.74
CA ALA A 177 -3.47 28.77 -8.50
C ALA A 177 -3.38 30.24 -8.05
N GLY A 178 -2.18 30.81 -7.94
CA GLY A 178 -1.97 32.17 -7.47
C GLY A 178 -2.27 32.38 -5.97
N ILE A 179 -2.19 31.31 -5.18
CA ILE A 179 -2.43 31.34 -3.73
C ILE A 179 -1.09 31.52 -3.02
N GLU A 180 -0.97 32.60 -2.28
CA GLU A 180 0.15 32.84 -1.39
C GLU A 180 -0.11 32.17 -0.04
N ASP A 181 0.89 31.46 0.48
CA ASP A 181 0.80 30.75 1.76
C ASP A 181 2.14 30.80 2.50
N ASP A 182 2.06 30.52 3.80
CA ASP A 182 3.17 30.60 4.74
C ASP A 182 2.97 29.56 5.86
N PRO A 183 4.02 28.86 6.33
CA PRO A 183 3.92 27.92 7.44
C PRO A 183 3.38 28.53 8.73
N ASP A 184 3.70 29.79 9.04
CA ASP A 184 3.19 30.48 10.22
C ASP A 184 1.68 30.73 10.12
N LEU A 185 1.14 31.03 8.92
CA LEU A 185 -0.30 31.12 8.70
C LEU A 185 -0.99 29.77 8.85
N CYS A 186 -0.35 28.67 8.43
CA CYS A 186 -0.86 27.34 8.64
C CYS A 186 -0.90 26.97 10.13
N PHE A 187 0.18 27.22 10.85
CA PHE A 187 0.24 27.01 12.29
C PHE A 187 -0.79 27.86 13.05
N ALA A 188 -0.98 29.12 12.66
CA ALA A 188 -2.01 29.98 13.24
C ALA A 188 -3.43 29.43 13.04
N ASP A 189 -3.70 28.78 11.88
CA ASP A 189 -4.97 28.07 11.68
C ASP A 189 -5.13 26.89 12.63
N PHE A 190 -4.08 26.12 12.93
CA PHE A 190 -4.15 25.04 13.92
C PHE A 190 -4.44 25.55 15.33
N VAL A 191 -3.80 26.66 15.75
CA VAL A 191 -4.06 27.30 17.03
C VAL A 191 -5.50 27.82 17.10
N ARG A 192 -5.98 28.45 16.04
CA ARG A 192 -7.36 28.97 15.95
C ARG A 192 -8.41 27.87 16.03
N LEU A 193 -8.19 26.74 15.36
CA LEU A 193 -9.15 25.63 15.26
C LEU A 193 -9.07 24.68 16.44
N GLY A 194 -7.86 24.34 16.89
CA GLY A 194 -7.63 23.38 17.96
C GLY A 194 -7.57 23.99 19.36
N GLY A 195 -7.22 25.27 19.47
CA GLY A 195 -6.91 25.97 20.73
C GLY A 195 -5.45 25.78 21.15
N ALA A 196 -4.82 26.86 21.61
CA ALA A 196 -3.44 26.83 22.08
C ALA A 196 -3.28 25.84 23.26
N GLY A 197 -2.21 25.04 23.22
CA GLY A 197 -1.87 24.07 24.26
C GLY A 197 -2.75 22.80 24.28
N THR A 198 -3.65 22.62 23.31
CA THR A 198 -4.50 21.41 23.21
C THR A 198 -3.89 20.31 22.34
N PHE A 199 -2.80 20.61 21.65
CA PHE A 199 -2.07 19.70 20.76
C PHE A 199 -0.56 19.92 20.92
N ASN A 200 0.25 19.01 20.36
CA ASN A 200 1.70 19.19 20.33
C ASN A 200 2.07 20.26 19.28
N GLU A 201 2.40 21.46 19.76
CA GLU A 201 2.70 22.61 18.91
C GLU A 201 4.00 22.46 18.11
N GLU A 202 4.99 21.70 18.62
CA GLU A 202 6.24 21.41 17.92
C GLU A 202 5.98 20.56 16.67
N ILE A 203 5.23 19.45 16.83
CA ILE A 203 4.83 18.58 15.69
C ILE A 203 3.96 19.35 14.70
N ALA A 204 3.04 20.17 15.18
CA ALA A 204 2.16 20.95 14.31
C ALA A 204 2.92 22.00 13.49
N ARG A 205 3.96 22.59 14.08
CA ARG A 205 4.84 23.53 13.36
C ARG A 205 5.68 22.82 12.31
N GLU A 206 6.33 21.72 12.67
CA GLU A 206 7.07 20.89 11.72
C GLU A 206 6.17 20.42 10.56
N PHE A 207 4.94 19.98 10.87
CA PHE A 207 3.96 19.62 9.84
C PHE A 207 3.65 20.80 8.91
N ALA A 208 3.44 22.01 9.44
CA ALA A 208 3.18 23.20 8.64
C ALA A 208 4.35 23.52 7.68
N GLU A 209 5.59 23.28 8.12
CA GLU A 209 6.79 23.53 7.34
C GLU A 209 7.00 22.52 6.20
N ILE A 210 6.75 21.21 6.46
CA ILE A 210 7.11 20.15 5.50
C ILE A 210 5.93 19.58 4.69
N SER A 211 4.68 19.90 5.06
CA SER A 211 3.49 19.26 4.44
C SER A 211 3.37 19.56 2.94
N GLY A 212 3.85 20.71 2.49
CA GLY A 212 3.86 21.06 1.06
C GLY A 212 4.76 20.17 0.23
N GLU A 213 5.95 19.88 0.74
CA GLU A 213 6.89 18.97 0.07
C GLU A 213 6.31 17.56 -0.07
N ALA A 214 5.56 17.08 0.94
CA ALA A 214 4.90 15.78 0.88
C ALA A 214 3.80 15.73 -0.18
N VAL A 215 3.01 16.80 -0.34
CA VAL A 215 1.99 16.92 -1.39
C VAL A 215 2.65 17.00 -2.77
N ASP A 216 3.70 17.80 -2.90
CA ASP A 216 4.46 17.94 -4.16
C ASP A 216 5.13 16.61 -4.57
N TRP A 217 5.66 15.84 -3.59
CA TRP A 217 6.20 14.51 -3.86
C TRP A 217 5.12 13.54 -4.37
N LEU A 218 3.93 13.52 -3.77
CA LEU A 218 2.82 12.71 -4.27
C LEU A 218 2.40 13.10 -5.69
N ASP A 219 2.46 14.38 -6.02
CA ASP A 219 2.22 14.88 -7.38
C ASP A 219 3.29 14.35 -8.36
N ASP A 220 4.56 14.38 -7.96
CA ASP A 220 5.68 13.82 -8.74
C ASP A 220 5.55 12.31 -8.96
N LEU A 221 4.94 11.58 -8.02
CA LEU A 221 4.60 10.16 -8.16
C LEU A 221 3.40 9.91 -9.10
N GLY A 222 2.79 10.96 -9.65
CA GLY A 222 1.66 10.85 -10.57
C GLY A 222 0.32 10.63 -9.88
N THR A 223 0.16 11.05 -8.64
CA THR A 223 -1.13 11.01 -7.94
C THR A 223 -2.18 11.85 -8.67
N ASP A 224 -3.35 11.26 -8.94
CA ASP A 224 -4.48 11.99 -9.53
C ASP A 224 -5.18 12.84 -8.47
N PHE A 225 -4.83 14.13 -8.42
CA PHE A 225 -5.44 15.11 -7.52
C PHE A 225 -6.74 15.72 -8.10
N GLY A 226 -7.29 15.18 -9.18
CA GLY A 226 -8.48 15.72 -9.81
C GLY A 226 -8.27 17.14 -10.35
N ASP A 227 -8.98 18.11 -9.78
CA ASP A 227 -8.92 19.51 -10.26
C ASP A 227 -7.59 20.22 -9.97
N ARG A 228 -6.72 19.64 -9.12
CA ARG A 228 -5.44 20.23 -8.68
C ARG A 228 -5.57 21.62 -8.03
N VAL A 229 -6.79 22.02 -7.67
CA VAL A 229 -7.05 23.30 -7.02
C VAL A 229 -7.28 23.08 -5.53
N PRO A 230 -6.45 23.67 -4.66
CA PRO A 230 -6.65 23.53 -3.22
C PRO A 230 -7.92 24.27 -2.76
N TYR A 231 -8.52 23.82 -1.66
CA TYR A 231 -9.72 24.40 -1.10
C TYR A 231 -9.61 24.64 0.42
N PHE A 232 -10.50 25.46 0.98
CA PHE A 232 -10.45 25.92 2.36
C PHE A 232 -10.86 24.86 3.40
N GLY A 233 -11.46 23.76 2.98
CA GLY A 233 -12.12 22.80 3.84
C GLY A 233 -13.63 23.07 3.96
N VAL A 234 -14.41 22.01 4.23
CA VAL A 234 -15.88 22.07 4.23
C VAL A 234 -16.45 22.42 5.59
N TYR A 235 -15.91 21.82 6.66
CA TYR A 235 -16.48 21.94 8.02
C TYR A 235 -15.76 22.98 8.89
N GLN A 236 -14.47 23.13 8.69
CA GLN A 236 -13.63 24.08 9.44
C GLN A 236 -12.71 24.78 8.44
N PRO A 237 -13.16 25.89 7.84
CA PRO A 237 -12.41 26.55 6.80
C PRO A 237 -11.10 27.13 7.34
N LEU A 238 -10.02 26.83 6.64
CA LEU A 238 -8.72 27.44 6.85
C LEU A 238 -8.72 28.88 6.30
N ASN A 239 -7.81 29.71 6.77
CA ASN A 239 -7.66 31.08 6.22
C ASN A 239 -7.03 31.07 4.83
N VAL A 240 -6.27 30.02 4.50
CA VAL A 240 -5.69 29.78 3.18
C VAL A 240 -6.16 28.42 2.67
N ALA A 241 -6.42 28.29 1.37
CA ALA A 241 -6.78 27.04 0.75
C ALA A 241 -5.57 26.11 0.69
N ARG A 242 -5.61 25.00 1.45
CA ARG A 242 -4.51 24.02 1.64
C ARG A 242 -4.94 22.58 1.50
N ASN A 243 -6.24 22.31 1.32
CA ASN A 243 -6.75 20.96 1.24
C ASN A 243 -6.72 20.46 -0.20
N TYR A 244 -6.28 19.23 -0.38
CA TYR A 244 -6.17 18.53 -1.65
C TYR A 244 -6.91 17.21 -1.56
N SER A 245 -7.69 16.88 -2.57
CA SER A 245 -8.40 15.59 -2.64
C SER A 245 -7.84 14.74 -3.76
N GLY A 246 -7.60 13.47 -3.45
CA GLY A 246 -7.33 12.47 -4.48
C GLY A 246 -8.62 12.14 -5.24
N LYS A 247 -8.53 11.96 -6.55
CA LYS A 247 -9.65 11.50 -7.36
C LYS A 247 -10.02 10.06 -6.99
N GLY A 248 -11.22 9.88 -6.48
CA GLY A 248 -11.67 8.61 -5.90
C GLY A 248 -11.27 8.41 -4.43
N GLY A 249 -10.89 9.49 -3.73
CA GLY A 249 -10.58 9.47 -2.30
C GLY A 249 -9.09 9.22 -2.00
N ALA A 250 -8.78 8.85 -0.75
CA ALA A 250 -7.40 8.61 -0.30
C ALA A 250 -6.72 7.44 -1.02
N ARG A 251 -7.50 6.59 -1.69
CA ARG A 251 -6.98 5.51 -2.51
C ARG A 251 -6.05 6.01 -3.63
N ALA A 252 -6.26 7.20 -4.17
CA ALA A 252 -5.36 7.79 -5.17
C ALA A 252 -3.92 7.86 -4.64
N PHE A 253 -3.74 8.25 -3.37
CA PHE A 253 -2.45 8.32 -2.72
C PHE A 253 -1.83 6.93 -2.49
N VAL A 254 -2.66 5.95 -2.06
CA VAL A 254 -2.23 4.56 -1.87
C VAL A 254 -1.71 3.96 -3.17
N VAL A 255 -2.41 4.21 -4.29
CA VAL A 255 -2.01 3.69 -5.61
C VAL A 255 -0.64 4.22 -6.02
N SER A 256 -0.42 5.54 -5.89
CA SER A 256 0.85 6.16 -6.28
C SER A 256 2.01 5.70 -5.40
N LEU A 257 1.80 5.65 -4.08
CA LEU A 257 2.82 5.20 -3.13
C LEU A 257 3.20 3.72 -3.32
N TYR A 258 2.20 2.87 -3.55
CA TYR A 258 2.48 1.46 -3.81
C TYR A 258 3.18 1.26 -5.16
N ALA A 259 2.75 1.95 -6.21
CA ALA A 259 3.40 1.88 -7.52
C ALA A 259 4.86 2.35 -7.46
N GLU A 260 5.16 3.33 -6.61
CA GLU A 260 6.55 3.73 -6.37
C GLU A 260 7.33 2.63 -5.67
N LEU A 261 6.83 2.12 -4.52
CA LEU A 261 7.48 1.07 -3.75
C LEU A 261 7.70 -0.22 -4.57
N GLU A 262 6.74 -0.58 -5.42
CA GLU A 262 6.79 -1.78 -6.27
C GLU A 262 8.00 -1.82 -7.20
N LYS A 263 8.52 -0.66 -7.62
CA LYS A 263 9.73 -0.58 -8.46
C LYS A 263 10.97 -1.17 -7.78
N TYR A 264 10.95 -1.27 -6.46
CA TYR A 264 12.08 -1.70 -5.62
C TYR A 264 11.95 -3.13 -5.08
N PHE A 265 10.85 -3.85 -5.35
CA PHE A 265 10.64 -5.21 -4.82
C PHE A 265 11.66 -6.25 -5.29
N SER A 266 12.32 -6.02 -6.41
CA SER A 266 13.40 -6.90 -6.88
C SER A 266 14.81 -6.47 -6.44
N THR A 267 14.94 -5.38 -5.68
CA THR A 267 16.23 -4.78 -5.33
C THR A 267 16.41 -4.54 -3.84
N ASN A 268 15.62 -3.66 -3.24
CA ASN A 268 15.81 -3.20 -1.88
C ASN A 268 14.50 -2.94 -1.11
N ALA A 269 13.37 -3.50 -1.56
CA ALA A 269 12.12 -3.50 -0.81
C ALA A 269 11.51 -4.90 -0.76
N TYR A 270 10.83 -5.22 0.34
CA TYR A 270 10.06 -6.44 0.49
C TYR A 270 8.83 -6.19 1.35
N MET A 271 7.70 -6.83 1.02
CA MET A 271 6.46 -6.67 1.77
C MET A 271 5.90 -8.03 2.17
N MET A 272 5.66 -8.21 3.46
CA MET A 272 5.03 -9.38 4.05
C MET A 272 3.63 -9.01 4.54
N LEU A 273 2.62 -9.38 3.80
CA LEU A 273 1.22 -9.31 4.21
C LEU A 273 0.85 -10.54 5.06
N ASN A 274 -0.33 -10.54 5.69
CA ASN A 274 -0.75 -11.59 6.63
C ASN A 274 0.27 -11.85 7.74
N THR A 275 1.00 -10.82 8.14
CA THR A 275 2.08 -10.89 9.15
C THR A 275 1.70 -10.03 10.34
N TYR A 276 1.29 -10.66 11.44
CA TYR A 276 0.83 -9.99 12.64
C TYR A 276 1.98 -9.71 13.60
N VAL A 277 2.32 -8.44 13.81
CA VAL A 277 3.33 -8.04 14.79
C VAL A 277 2.75 -8.14 16.20
N THR A 278 3.41 -8.94 17.05
CA THR A 278 2.97 -9.22 18.42
C THR A 278 3.68 -8.37 19.47
N GLY A 279 4.82 -7.76 19.14
CA GLY A 279 5.59 -6.91 20.05
C GLY A 279 6.88 -6.42 19.45
N LEU A 280 7.47 -5.41 20.07
CA LEU A 280 8.78 -4.88 19.70
C LEU A 280 9.89 -5.70 20.40
N VAL A 281 11.05 -5.77 19.75
CA VAL A 281 12.27 -6.36 20.32
C VAL A 281 13.22 -5.23 20.68
N THR A 282 13.71 -5.23 21.91
CA THR A 282 14.69 -4.26 22.41
C THR A 282 15.99 -4.94 22.78
N ASN A 283 17.09 -4.23 22.63
CA ASN A 283 18.39 -4.64 23.16
C ASN A 283 18.50 -4.34 24.67
N ASP A 284 19.63 -4.68 25.28
CA ASP A 284 19.90 -4.46 26.70
C ASP A 284 19.91 -2.97 27.10
N GLU A 285 20.12 -2.08 26.14
CA GLU A 285 20.11 -0.62 26.31
C GLU A 285 18.70 -0.02 26.17
N GLY A 286 17.68 -0.86 25.83
CA GLY A 286 16.30 -0.45 25.63
C GLY A 286 16.01 0.10 24.21
N ALA A 287 16.97 0.10 23.30
CA ALA A 287 16.75 0.50 21.92
C ALA A 287 15.97 -0.58 21.16
N VAL A 288 15.00 -0.15 20.33
CA VAL A 288 14.24 -1.07 19.47
C VAL A 288 15.15 -1.54 18.33
N ILE A 289 15.25 -2.86 18.19
CA ILE A 289 16.06 -3.54 17.19
C ILE A 289 15.25 -4.44 16.25
N GLY A 290 13.92 -4.35 16.29
CA GLY A 290 13.03 -5.14 15.46
C GLY A 290 11.69 -5.43 16.12
N ALA A 291 11.02 -6.47 15.62
CA ALA A 291 9.71 -6.89 16.09
C ALA A 291 9.55 -8.41 16.09
N LYS A 292 8.71 -8.92 17.01
CA LYS A 292 8.18 -10.30 16.96
C LYS A 292 6.94 -10.31 16.09
N ALA A 293 6.82 -11.30 15.23
CA ALA A 293 5.71 -11.43 14.31
C ALA A 293 5.24 -12.88 14.23
N ARG A 294 3.96 -13.03 13.88
CA ARG A 294 3.34 -14.32 13.55
C ARG A 294 2.94 -14.28 12.08
N LEU A 295 3.43 -15.25 11.31
CA LEU A 295 3.18 -15.40 9.89
C LEU A 295 1.78 -15.98 9.62
N ALA A 296 1.37 -16.02 8.34
CA ALA A 296 0.08 -16.54 7.91
C ALA A 296 -0.17 -18.00 8.31
N ASP A 297 0.87 -18.83 8.34
CA ASP A 297 0.83 -20.24 8.76
C ASP A 297 0.81 -20.44 10.28
N GLY A 298 0.87 -19.34 11.05
CA GLY A 298 0.95 -19.35 12.50
C GLY A 298 2.37 -19.44 13.08
N THR A 299 3.39 -19.53 12.24
CA THR A 299 4.80 -19.55 12.67
C THR A 299 5.16 -18.22 13.32
N GLU A 300 5.80 -18.29 14.50
CA GLU A 300 6.36 -17.10 15.15
C GLU A 300 7.80 -16.87 14.68
N THR A 301 8.12 -15.62 14.39
CA THR A 301 9.43 -15.19 13.91
C THR A 301 9.85 -13.88 14.56
N THR A 302 11.14 -13.56 14.43
CA THR A 302 11.70 -12.28 14.85
C THR A 302 12.29 -11.57 13.62
N LEU A 303 11.81 -10.37 13.35
CA LEU A 303 12.25 -9.52 12.27
C LEU A 303 13.17 -8.45 12.87
N LEU A 304 14.44 -8.49 12.54
CA LEU A 304 15.45 -7.56 13.05
C LEU A 304 15.74 -6.47 12.02
N ALA A 305 15.86 -5.24 12.49
CA ALA A 305 16.30 -4.09 11.71
C ALA A 305 16.91 -3.02 12.63
N PRO A 306 17.95 -2.28 12.20
CA PRO A 306 18.53 -1.18 12.97
C PRO A 306 17.52 -0.05 13.28
N ALA A 307 16.54 0.17 12.38
CA ALA A 307 15.47 1.13 12.58
C ALA A 307 14.09 0.47 12.41
N THR A 308 13.13 0.89 13.23
CA THR A 308 11.74 0.42 13.17
C THR A 308 10.79 1.60 13.16
N VAL A 309 9.91 1.66 12.15
CA VAL A 309 8.85 2.68 12.05
C VAL A 309 7.50 2.02 12.27
N VAL A 310 6.75 2.51 13.28
CA VAL A 310 5.44 1.99 13.64
C VAL A 310 4.35 2.80 12.91
N CYS A 311 3.74 2.19 11.90
CA CYS A 311 2.71 2.78 11.04
C CYS A 311 1.37 2.04 11.17
N THR A 312 1.07 1.49 12.35
CA THR A 312 -0.08 0.61 12.61
C THR A 312 -1.43 1.32 12.66
N GLY A 313 -1.46 2.64 12.43
CA GLY A 313 -2.69 3.44 12.43
C GLY A 313 -3.19 3.79 13.84
N GLY A 314 -4.48 4.13 13.91
CA GLY A 314 -5.10 4.57 15.16
C GLY A 314 -5.67 3.42 15.99
N TYR A 315 -5.87 3.67 17.28
CA TYR A 315 -6.44 2.71 18.24
C TYR A 315 -7.96 2.84 18.43
N GLY A 316 -8.66 3.48 17.48
CA GLY A 316 -10.12 3.70 17.57
C GLY A 316 -10.97 2.43 17.66
N GLY A 317 -10.43 1.26 17.24
CA GLY A 317 -11.04 -0.05 17.40
C GLY A 317 -10.75 -0.74 18.74
N ASN A 318 -9.80 -0.23 19.53
CA ASN A 318 -9.37 -0.84 20.79
C ASN A 318 -10.09 -0.19 21.97
N GLU A 319 -11.08 -0.90 22.55
CA GLU A 319 -11.89 -0.38 23.65
C GLU A 319 -11.08 -0.14 24.93
N GLU A 320 -10.07 -0.96 25.21
CA GLU A 320 -9.22 -0.79 26.38
C GLU A 320 -8.38 0.49 26.27
N LEU A 321 -7.76 0.74 25.12
CA LEU A 321 -7.00 1.97 24.88
C LEU A 321 -7.90 3.21 24.86
N LEU A 322 -9.07 3.12 24.27
CA LEU A 322 -10.06 4.21 24.32
C LEU A 322 -10.45 4.56 25.75
N ASN A 323 -10.68 3.55 26.59
CA ASN A 323 -11.01 3.76 28.00
C ASN A 323 -9.79 4.28 28.79
N LYS A 324 -8.59 3.74 28.53
CA LYS A 324 -7.34 4.15 29.19
C LYS A 324 -7.00 5.62 28.96
N TYR A 325 -7.15 6.09 27.71
CA TYR A 325 -6.82 7.47 27.34
C TYR A 325 -8.01 8.43 27.43
N ASN A 326 -9.12 7.97 28.02
CA ASN A 326 -10.24 8.80 28.46
C ASN A 326 -10.88 9.64 27.35
N PHE A 327 -11.05 9.05 26.20
CA PHE A 327 -11.78 9.66 25.09
C PHE A 327 -13.22 10.10 25.49
N GLU A 328 -13.78 9.50 26.56
CA GLU A 328 -15.09 9.88 27.09
C GLU A 328 -15.09 11.24 27.79
N ASN A 329 -13.97 11.68 28.38
CA ASN A 329 -13.92 13.00 29.03
C ASN A 329 -13.83 14.16 28.05
N VAL A 330 -13.21 13.98 26.91
CA VAL A 330 -13.22 14.99 25.83
C VAL A 330 -14.64 15.18 25.29
N LEU A 331 -15.46 14.14 25.39
CA LEU A 331 -16.79 14.05 24.83
C LEU A 331 -17.91 14.26 25.86
N SER A 332 -17.61 14.14 27.17
CA SER A 332 -18.57 14.39 28.24
C SER A 332 -18.81 15.89 28.48
N THR A 333 -18.00 16.76 27.93
CA THR A 333 -18.18 18.23 28.03
C THR A 333 -19.27 18.76 27.11
N SER A 334 -19.71 18.00 26.08
CA SER A 334 -20.88 18.33 25.26
C SER A 334 -22.09 17.50 25.67
N LYS A 335 -22.71 17.83 26.79
CA LYS A 335 -23.94 17.16 27.30
C LYS A 335 -25.17 17.27 26.39
N SER A 336 -25.06 17.89 25.22
CA SER A 336 -26.19 18.15 24.32
C SER A 336 -26.13 17.41 22.98
N ASP A 337 -25.10 16.63 22.69
CA ASP A 337 -24.99 15.99 21.39
C ASP A 337 -25.37 14.50 21.44
N THR A 338 -26.64 14.24 21.10
CA THR A 338 -27.18 12.87 20.95
C THR A 338 -26.60 12.13 19.72
N SER A 339 -25.81 12.78 18.86
CA SER A 339 -25.16 12.18 17.69
C SER A 339 -23.97 11.32 18.07
N PHE A 340 -23.42 11.52 19.26
CA PHE A 340 -22.17 10.89 19.70
C PHE A 340 -22.23 9.38 19.93
N PRO A 341 -23.29 8.79 20.53
CA PRO A 341 -23.43 7.35 20.61
C PRO A 341 -23.47 6.68 19.22
N THR A 342 -23.97 7.41 18.22
CA THR A 342 -24.01 6.97 16.82
C THR A 342 -22.61 7.00 16.21
N MET A 343 -21.80 8.02 16.48
CA MET A 343 -20.39 8.08 16.06
C MET A 343 -19.55 7.00 16.72
N LYS A 344 -19.69 6.76 18.04
CA LYS A 344 -19.04 5.66 18.76
C LYS A 344 -19.42 4.31 18.17
N LYS A 345 -20.68 4.11 17.81
CA LYS A 345 -21.20 2.90 17.16
C LYS A 345 -20.66 2.78 15.73
N TRP A 346 -20.58 3.89 15.02
CA TRP A 346 -20.04 3.95 13.65
C TRP A 346 -18.52 3.66 13.63
N TYR A 347 -17.76 4.28 14.54
CA TYR A 347 -16.33 4.02 14.72
C TYR A 347 -16.06 2.56 15.10
N ARG A 348 -16.87 1.98 16.00
CA ARG A 348 -16.77 0.56 16.36
C ARG A 348 -17.11 -0.37 15.18
N ALA A 349 -18.14 -0.06 14.42
CA ALA A 349 -18.51 -0.84 13.24
C ALA A 349 -17.45 -0.73 12.14
N PHE A 350 -16.87 0.45 11.95
CA PHE A 350 -15.82 0.68 10.98
C PHE A 350 -14.50 0.00 11.41
N ALA A 351 -14.11 0.16 12.68
CA ALA A 351 -12.93 -0.47 13.23
C ALA A 351 -13.07 -2.01 13.31
N SER A 352 -14.26 -2.55 13.60
CA SER A 352 -14.49 -3.99 13.64
C SER A 352 -14.44 -4.68 12.26
N GLN A 353 -14.56 -3.93 11.17
CA GLN A 353 -14.36 -4.45 9.81
C GLN A 353 -12.87 -4.59 9.45
N TYR A 354 -11.98 -3.92 10.20
CA TYR A 354 -10.54 -3.86 9.92
C TYR A 354 -9.66 -4.32 11.10
N THR A 355 -10.24 -4.73 12.22
CA THR A 355 -9.55 -5.40 13.33
C THR A 355 -9.97 -6.87 13.33
N TYR A 356 -9.13 -7.69 12.76
CA TYR A 356 -9.16 -9.14 12.96
C TYR A 356 -8.28 -9.52 14.13
#